data_5469b7403cd6013f2949439b1fb3a8ca
#
_entry.id   5469b7403cd6013f2949439b1fb3a8ca
#
_cell.length_a   1.000
_cell.length_b   1.000
_cell.length_c   1.000
_cell.angle_alpha   90.00
_cell.angle_beta   90.00
_cell.angle_gamma   90.00
#
_symmetry.space_group_name_H-M   'P 1'
#
loop_
_entity.id
_entity.type
_entity.pdbx_description
1 polymer ?
#
loop_
_entity_poly.entity_id
_entity_poly.type
_entity_poly.pdbx_seq_one_letter_code
_entity_poly.pdbx_strand_id
1 'polypeptide(L)'
;MKHQVVFERQELFDVNMIIAMTFDVKGEVSSGALQEAFAEAVKCNEILNTKVVIEPDGSAFYVSSDEPESRLIITEEDLDEVRMREERIRFRIEEGEYIRAFVNLEEGGMKLLLLMHHMGGDGKSLLYFAEDLLRSLGGETLQFKEIRTAEPKGKLDPISRAIIRSYNRKWNGHVFTFPDMDEAYRAYWKDRKTTVEVEVLEEEETAKIREECRKAGAKFTAYLIARLIKDTKGKQDVGLAADYRHDGNRSMGNQASGTSVVYQYDTSKSIYMNAAAIQKKLDKKLKSEDSMSYILNFMGTLKPTLVDAVNLEHAGAYSDKTSAGLAKLLGFTGKTKDLSITNLTVADIPVVYGSFKLERIEFTGPVVSYGKNVVGVITCNGKTVITRHRRTDC
;
A
#
# COMPACT_ATOMS: atom_id res chain seq x y z
N MET A 1 -13.32 -19.34 10.51
CA MET A 1 -13.45 -19.20 9.04
C MET A 1 -12.07 -19.37 8.41
N LYS A 2 -11.96 -19.75 7.12
CA LYS A 2 -10.65 -19.96 6.46
C LYS A 2 -10.73 -19.41 5.03
N HIS A 3 -9.96 -18.35 4.73
CA HIS A 3 -9.86 -17.75 3.39
C HIS A 3 -8.47 -17.99 2.83
N GLN A 4 -8.36 -18.45 1.59
CA GLN A 4 -7.07 -18.71 0.97
C GLN A 4 -6.41 -17.41 0.52
N VAL A 5 -5.11 -17.26 0.82
CA VAL A 5 -4.25 -16.19 0.31
C VAL A 5 -3.79 -16.55 -1.11
N VAL A 6 -4.24 -15.80 -2.11
CA VAL A 6 -3.93 -16.07 -3.53
C VAL A 6 -3.28 -14.88 -4.21
N PHE A 7 -4.03 -13.82 -4.48
CA PHE A 7 -3.55 -12.68 -5.25
C PHE A 7 -2.69 -11.72 -4.42
N GLU A 8 -2.91 -11.70 -3.12
CA GLU A 8 -2.12 -10.97 -2.13
C GLU A 8 -0.90 -11.76 -1.61
N ARG A 9 -0.61 -12.94 -2.18
CA ARG A 9 0.55 -13.76 -1.78
C ARG A 9 1.88 -13.01 -1.89
N GLN A 10 1.99 -12.11 -2.84
CA GLN A 10 3.20 -11.30 -3.02
C GLN A 10 3.52 -10.39 -1.81
N GLU A 11 2.52 -10.08 -0.97
CA GLU A 11 2.66 -9.24 0.21
C GLU A 11 3.20 -10.03 1.43
N LEU A 12 3.06 -11.37 1.42
CA LEU A 12 3.30 -12.21 2.60
C LEU A 12 4.76 -12.20 3.05
N PHE A 13 5.71 -12.31 2.11
CA PHE A 13 7.14 -12.34 2.38
C PHE A 13 7.88 -11.09 1.90
N ASP A 14 7.16 -10.04 1.48
CA ASP A 14 7.80 -8.75 1.16
C ASP A 14 8.07 -7.98 2.46
N VAL A 15 9.35 -7.73 2.73
CA VAL A 15 9.85 -7.18 4.00
C VAL A 15 9.53 -5.71 4.23
N ASN A 16 8.98 -5.01 3.24
CA ASN A 16 8.65 -3.59 3.38
C ASN A 16 7.23 -3.26 2.89
N MET A 17 6.29 -4.15 3.15
CA MET A 17 4.87 -3.96 2.80
C MET A 17 4.07 -3.35 3.96
N ILE A 18 4.60 -2.26 4.52
CA ILE A 18 3.94 -1.49 5.59
C ILE A 18 3.43 -0.17 5.01
N ILE A 19 2.13 0.05 5.17
CA ILE A 19 1.44 1.29 4.81
C ILE A 19 1.35 2.15 6.07
N ALA A 20 1.57 3.46 5.95
CA ALA A 20 1.39 4.40 7.05
C ALA A 20 0.42 5.53 6.68
N MET A 21 -0.42 5.92 7.63
CA MET A 21 -1.22 7.14 7.55
C MET A 21 -1.16 7.89 8.87
N THR A 22 -0.94 9.21 8.78
CA THR A 22 -1.06 10.12 9.91
C THR A 22 -2.29 10.99 9.74
N PHE A 23 -3.05 11.15 10.82
CA PHE A 23 -4.29 11.93 10.87
C PHE A 23 -4.16 13.01 11.93
N ASP A 24 -4.45 14.26 11.58
CA ASP A 24 -4.63 15.36 12.53
C ASP A 24 -6.14 15.49 12.79
N VAL A 25 -6.56 15.27 14.04
CA VAL A 25 -7.96 15.25 14.44
C VAL A 25 -8.19 16.22 15.59
N LYS A 26 -9.13 17.15 15.45
CA LYS A 26 -9.62 18.02 16.52
C LYS A 26 -10.75 17.37 17.29
N GLY A 27 -10.82 17.61 18.57
CA GLY A 27 -11.84 17.11 19.50
C GLY A 27 -11.20 16.48 20.73
N GLU A 28 -11.75 16.76 21.88
CA GLU A 28 -11.25 16.20 23.15
C GLU A 28 -11.53 14.71 23.24
N VAL A 29 -10.50 13.91 23.47
CA VAL A 29 -10.61 12.46 23.61
C VAL A 29 -9.87 11.96 24.83
N SER A 30 -10.51 11.08 25.59
CA SER A 30 -9.84 10.36 26.67
C SER A 30 -9.13 9.11 26.13
N SER A 31 -8.06 8.72 26.81
CA SER A 31 -7.32 7.49 26.50
C SER A 31 -8.22 6.25 26.50
N GLY A 32 -9.16 6.15 27.46
CA GLY A 32 -10.10 5.03 27.54
C GLY A 32 -11.07 4.97 26.34
N ALA A 33 -11.69 6.11 25.98
CA ALA A 33 -12.59 6.17 24.82
C ALA A 33 -11.86 5.80 23.51
N LEU A 34 -10.60 6.22 23.38
CA LEU A 34 -9.80 5.90 22.20
C LEU A 34 -9.47 4.41 22.12
N GLN A 35 -9.13 3.76 23.24
CA GLN A 35 -8.88 2.32 23.31
C GLN A 35 -10.14 1.51 22.97
N GLU A 36 -11.30 1.90 23.51
CA GLU A 36 -12.59 1.27 23.23
C GLU A 36 -12.96 1.41 21.76
N ALA A 37 -12.83 2.61 21.18
CA ALA A 37 -13.12 2.85 19.76
C ALA A 37 -12.19 2.06 18.84
N PHE A 38 -10.90 1.95 19.19
CA PHE A 38 -9.95 1.14 18.42
C PHE A 38 -10.33 -0.34 18.47
N ALA A 39 -10.68 -0.87 19.63
CA ALA A 39 -11.12 -2.26 19.78
C ALA A 39 -12.38 -2.55 18.96
N GLU A 40 -13.38 -1.65 18.97
CA GLU A 40 -14.59 -1.81 18.14
C GLU A 40 -14.27 -1.71 16.62
N ALA A 41 -13.34 -0.84 16.21
CA ALA A 41 -12.88 -0.76 14.82
C ALA A 41 -12.14 -2.04 14.38
N VAL A 42 -11.33 -2.64 15.25
CA VAL A 42 -10.71 -3.95 14.98
C VAL A 42 -11.78 -5.02 14.85
N LYS A 43 -12.69 -5.12 15.82
CA LYS A 43 -13.74 -6.13 15.89
C LYS A 43 -14.69 -6.13 14.69
N CYS A 44 -15.03 -4.95 14.15
CA CYS A 44 -15.95 -4.85 13.02
C CYS A 44 -15.33 -5.24 11.67
N ASN A 45 -14.01 -5.40 11.57
CA ASN A 45 -13.32 -5.76 10.35
C ASN A 45 -12.78 -7.20 10.44
N GLU A 46 -13.40 -8.13 9.72
CA GLU A 46 -13.11 -9.58 9.83
C GLU A 46 -11.62 -9.91 9.68
N ILE A 47 -10.92 -9.28 8.72
CA ILE A 47 -9.50 -9.57 8.45
C ILE A 47 -8.62 -9.33 9.68
N LEU A 48 -8.93 -8.31 10.48
CA LEU A 48 -8.19 -7.97 11.70
C LEU A 48 -8.42 -8.96 12.84
N ASN A 49 -9.43 -9.83 12.70
CA ASN A 49 -9.74 -10.94 13.63
C ASN A 49 -9.30 -12.28 13.06
N THR A 50 -8.26 -12.28 12.23
CA THR A 50 -7.65 -13.48 11.67
C THR A 50 -6.15 -13.51 11.98
N LYS A 51 -5.53 -14.65 11.69
CA LYS A 51 -4.07 -14.81 11.59
C LYS A 51 -3.72 -15.56 10.32
N VAL A 52 -2.51 -15.37 9.82
CA VAL A 52 -2.03 -16.09 8.64
C VAL A 52 -1.41 -17.42 9.07
N VAL A 53 -1.85 -18.49 8.43
CA VAL A 53 -1.30 -19.85 8.62
C VAL A 53 -0.75 -20.33 7.28
N ILE A 54 0.47 -20.85 7.30
CA ILE A 54 1.13 -21.50 6.17
C ILE A 54 1.06 -23.01 6.37
N GLU A 55 0.44 -23.72 5.43
CA GLU A 55 0.30 -25.17 5.45
C GLU A 55 1.60 -25.87 4.96
N PRO A 56 1.78 -27.17 5.26
CA PRO A 56 2.97 -27.91 4.83
C PRO A 56 3.24 -27.95 3.32
N ASP A 57 2.21 -27.76 2.50
CA ASP A 57 2.32 -27.68 1.04
C ASP A 57 2.67 -26.26 0.54
N GLY A 58 2.81 -25.31 1.47
CA GLY A 58 3.10 -23.91 1.20
C GLY A 58 1.88 -23.05 0.86
N SER A 59 0.67 -23.58 0.86
CA SER A 59 -0.54 -22.76 0.77
C SER A 59 -0.70 -21.92 2.05
N ALA A 60 -1.26 -20.70 1.93
CA ALA A 60 -1.50 -19.84 3.07
C ALA A 60 -2.98 -19.46 3.17
N PHE A 61 -3.41 -19.20 4.40
CA PHE A 61 -4.81 -18.90 4.71
C PHE A 61 -4.91 -17.86 5.82
N TYR A 62 -5.90 -16.99 5.72
CA TYR A 62 -6.44 -16.27 6.85
C TYR A 62 -7.33 -17.24 7.64
N VAL A 63 -7.06 -17.39 8.91
CA VAL A 63 -7.80 -18.26 9.83
C VAL A 63 -8.29 -17.43 11.01
N SER A 64 -9.56 -17.55 11.40
CA SER A 64 -10.11 -16.79 12.54
C SER A 64 -9.23 -16.92 13.78
N SER A 65 -9.03 -15.81 14.47
CA SER A 65 -8.32 -15.71 15.75
C SER A 65 -9.24 -15.03 16.76
N ASP A 66 -9.32 -15.58 17.96
CA ASP A 66 -10.11 -15.03 19.07
C ASP A 66 -9.33 -13.90 19.80
N GLU A 67 -8.02 -13.80 19.56
CA GLU A 67 -7.11 -12.85 20.21
C GLU A 67 -6.33 -12.09 19.12
N PRO A 68 -6.90 -10.99 18.56
CA PRO A 68 -6.17 -10.15 17.61
C PRO A 68 -5.08 -9.33 18.32
N GLU A 69 -3.89 -9.30 17.73
CA GLU A 69 -2.71 -8.60 18.28
C GLU A 69 -2.58 -7.14 17.79
N SER A 70 -3.58 -6.62 17.07
CA SER A 70 -3.61 -5.20 16.67
C SER A 70 -3.68 -4.31 17.91
N ARG A 71 -2.84 -3.27 17.98
CA ARG A 71 -2.64 -2.48 19.22
C ARG A 71 -2.65 -0.97 18.98
N LEU A 72 -3.10 -0.25 20.01
CA LEU A 72 -3.03 1.20 20.09
C LEU A 72 -2.17 1.63 21.29
N ILE A 73 -1.19 2.49 21.04
CA ILE A 73 -0.22 2.98 22.01
C ILE A 73 -0.33 4.51 22.06
N ILE A 74 -0.56 5.05 23.26
CA ILE A 74 -0.47 6.48 23.52
C ILE A 74 0.98 6.79 23.85
N THR A 75 1.55 7.79 23.19
CA THR A 75 2.97 8.15 23.31
C THR A 75 3.17 9.66 23.21
N GLU A 76 4.31 10.13 23.71
CA GLU A 76 4.79 11.51 23.53
C GLU A 76 5.94 11.58 22.50
N GLU A 77 6.34 10.42 21.94
CA GLU A 77 7.38 10.36 20.91
C GLU A 77 6.95 11.06 19.62
N ASP A 78 7.92 11.57 18.87
CA ASP A 78 7.68 12.07 17.52
C ASP A 78 7.17 10.95 16.61
N LEU A 79 6.00 11.14 15.98
CA LEU A 79 5.36 10.08 15.19
C LEU A 79 6.11 9.76 13.90
N ASP A 80 6.94 10.66 13.37
CA ASP A 80 7.80 10.36 12.22
C ASP A 80 8.96 9.45 12.62
N GLU A 81 9.53 9.66 13.81
CA GLU A 81 10.54 8.75 14.38
C GLU A 81 9.93 7.39 14.71
N VAL A 82 8.74 7.36 15.28
CA VAL A 82 7.97 6.12 15.53
C VAL A 82 7.76 5.38 14.21
N ARG A 83 7.27 6.06 13.16
CA ARG A 83 7.05 5.45 11.85
C ARG A 83 8.32 4.82 11.28
N MET A 84 9.46 5.55 11.31
CA MET A 84 10.75 5.05 10.81
C MET A 84 11.27 3.84 11.60
N ARG A 85 11.01 3.81 12.91
CA ARG A 85 11.36 2.68 13.79
C ARG A 85 10.49 1.46 13.50
N GLU A 86 9.16 1.65 13.49
CA GLU A 86 8.18 0.58 13.34
C GLU A 86 8.21 -0.07 11.94
N GLU A 87 8.60 0.66 10.91
CA GLU A 87 8.81 0.12 9.56
C GLU A 87 9.86 -1.00 9.53
N ARG A 88 10.81 -0.97 10.47
CA ARG A 88 11.91 -1.95 10.59
C ARG A 88 11.56 -3.13 11.50
N ILE A 89 10.40 -3.12 12.12
CA ILE A 89 9.93 -4.15 13.04
C ILE A 89 8.85 -4.96 12.34
N ARG A 90 9.12 -6.26 12.13
CA ARG A 90 8.19 -7.18 11.47
C ARG A 90 6.84 -7.22 12.19
N PHE A 91 5.77 -7.17 11.42
CA PHE A 91 4.42 -7.48 11.91
C PHE A 91 4.25 -8.98 12.09
N ARG A 92 3.71 -9.40 13.22
CA ARG A 92 3.43 -10.81 13.57
C ARG A 92 2.06 -11.23 13.02
N ILE A 93 1.94 -11.27 11.69
CA ILE A 93 0.67 -11.63 11.03
C ILE A 93 0.23 -13.06 11.35
N GLU A 94 1.14 -13.96 11.72
CA GLU A 94 0.88 -15.29 12.24
C GLU A 94 0.25 -15.29 13.64
N GLU A 95 0.33 -14.17 14.34
CA GLU A 95 -0.28 -13.91 15.65
C GLU A 95 -1.51 -13.00 15.53
N GLY A 96 -1.82 -12.51 14.29
CA GLY A 96 -2.95 -11.60 14.04
C GLY A 96 -2.61 -10.12 14.18
N GLU A 97 -1.32 -9.75 14.18
CA GLU A 97 -0.89 -8.36 14.22
C GLU A 97 -0.88 -7.76 12.81
N TYR A 98 -1.94 -7.02 12.46
CA TYR A 98 -2.04 -6.32 11.17
C TYR A 98 -1.92 -4.81 11.28
N ILE A 99 -2.30 -4.22 12.43
CA ILE A 99 -2.29 -2.77 12.65
C ILE A 99 -1.57 -2.44 13.96
N ARG A 100 -0.71 -1.41 13.90
CA ARG A 100 -0.17 -0.68 15.04
C ARG A 100 -0.63 0.77 14.95
N ALA A 101 -1.23 1.27 16.00
CA ALA A 101 -1.65 2.65 16.14
C ALA A 101 -0.82 3.34 17.21
N PHE A 102 -0.34 4.55 16.93
CA PHE A 102 0.36 5.41 17.87
C PHE A 102 -0.34 6.77 17.92
N VAL A 103 -0.54 7.29 19.10
CA VAL A 103 -1.30 8.52 19.30
C VAL A 103 -0.58 9.48 20.22
N ASN A 104 -0.38 10.72 19.75
CA ASN A 104 -0.10 11.86 20.61
C ASN A 104 -1.44 12.51 20.96
N LEU A 105 -1.75 12.59 22.25
CA LEU A 105 -2.87 13.39 22.77
C LEU A 105 -2.39 14.82 22.95
N GLU A 106 -3.11 15.78 22.35
CA GLU A 106 -2.82 17.20 22.37
C GLU A 106 -3.99 17.97 22.98
N GLU A 107 -3.77 19.21 23.44
CA GLU A 107 -4.87 20.07 23.89
C GLU A 107 -5.83 20.36 22.72
N GLY A 108 -7.07 19.93 22.87
CA GLY A 108 -8.11 20.09 21.84
C GLY A 108 -8.03 19.13 20.65
N GLY A 109 -7.21 18.05 20.74
CA GLY A 109 -7.14 17.09 19.65
C GLY A 109 -6.18 15.92 19.84
N MET A 110 -5.90 15.25 18.73
CA MET A 110 -4.89 14.18 18.70
C MET A 110 -4.22 14.11 17.32
N LYS A 111 -2.99 13.62 17.33
CA LYS A 111 -2.32 13.14 16.12
C LYS A 111 -2.24 11.62 16.18
N LEU A 112 -2.81 10.95 15.18
CA LEU A 112 -2.92 9.49 15.10
C LEU A 112 -2.06 8.97 13.94
N LEU A 113 -1.09 8.11 14.23
CA LEU A 113 -0.34 7.34 13.23
C LEU A 113 -0.89 5.91 13.20
N LEU A 114 -1.33 5.47 12.04
CA LEU A 114 -1.70 4.09 11.74
C LEU A 114 -0.65 3.46 10.85
N LEU A 115 -0.15 2.31 11.24
CA LEU A 115 0.74 1.45 10.47
C LEU A 115 0.03 0.12 10.21
N MET A 116 -0.02 -0.32 8.96
CA MET A 116 -0.68 -1.57 8.60
C MET A 116 0.20 -2.41 7.68
N HIS A 117 0.32 -3.69 7.99
CA HIS A 117 0.87 -4.66 7.05
C HIS A 117 -0.09 -4.87 5.88
N HIS A 118 0.43 -4.94 4.66
CA HIS A 118 -0.40 -5.00 3.44
C HIS A 118 -1.29 -6.27 3.36
N MET A 119 -0.98 -7.32 4.14
CA MET A 119 -1.88 -8.46 4.36
C MET A 119 -3.17 -8.07 5.07
N GLY A 120 -3.21 -7.00 5.85
CA GLY A 120 -4.44 -6.43 6.43
C GLY A 120 -5.26 -5.61 5.44
N GLY A 121 -4.66 -5.20 4.32
CA GLY A 121 -5.33 -4.44 3.27
C GLY A 121 -4.41 -3.44 2.56
N ASP A 122 -4.99 -2.66 1.68
CA ASP A 122 -4.34 -1.59 0.93
C ASP A 122 -4.56 -0.20 1.56
N GLY A 123 -4.06 0.86 0.89
CA GLY A 123 -4.18 2.23 1.39
C GLY A 123 -5.63 2.68 1.63
N LYS A 124 -6.60 2.24 0.83
CA LYS A 124 -8.02 2.52 1.08
C LYS A 124 -8.56 1.73 2.27
N SER A 125 -8.11 0.50 2.46
CA SER A 125 -8.46 -0.28 3.66
C SER A 125 -8.04 0.44 4.94
N LEU A 126 -6.82 1.00 4.97
CA LEU A 126 -6.34 1.76 6.13
C LEU A 126 -7.14 3.06 6.35
N LEU A 127 -7.52 3.74 5.26
CA LEU A 127 -8.39 4.92 5.32
C LEU A 127 -9.77 4.56 5.89
N TYR A 128 -10.36 3.44 5.49
CA TYR A 128 -11.66 2.98 5.96
C TYR A 128 -11.62 2.44 7.40
N PHE A 129 -10.49 1.87 7.82
CA PHE A 129 -10.27 1.55 9.24
C PHE A 129 -10.22 2.83 10.10
N ALA A 130 -9.54 3.87 9.62
CA ALA A 130 -9.53 5.16 10.32
C ALA A 130 -10.93 5.78 10.39
N GLU A 131 -11.74 5.64 9.35
CA GLU A 131 -13.15 6.04 9.37
C GLU A 131 -13.93 5.29 10.45
N ASP A 132 -13.77 3.96 10.54
CA ASP A 132 -14.45 3.16 11.58
C ASP A 132 -14.05 3.63 12.99
N LEU A 133 -12.75 3.82 13.22
CA LEU A 133 -12.25 4.35 14.48
C LEU A 133 -12.89 5.71 14.84
N LEU A 134 -12.92 6.65 13.89
CA LEU A 134 -13.50 7.98 14.10
C LEU A 134 -15.03 7.95 14.27
N ARG A 135 -15.73 7.07 13.56
CA ARG A 135 -17.18 6.84 13.74
C ARG A 135 -17.50 6.30 15.13
N SER A 136 -16.72 5.31 15.58
CA SER A 136 -16.86 4.76 16.94
C SER A 136 -16.60 5.83 18.01
N LEU A 137 -15.56 6.65 17.86
CA LEU A 137 -15.30 7.81 18.72
C LEU A 137 -16.45 8.81 18.69
N GLY A 138 -17.07 9.02 17.54
CA GLY A 138 -18.25 9.87 17.36
C GLY A 138 -19.54 9.29 17.93
N GLY A 139 -19.51 8.08 18.51
CA GLY A 139 -20.67 7.42 19.12
C GLY A 139 -21.53 6.63 18.12
N GLU A 140 -21.05 6.37 16.91
CA GLU A 140 -21.76 5.58 15.91
C GLU A 140 -21.52 4.08 16.14
N THR A 141 -22.57 3.26 15.95
CA THR A 141 -22.44 1.80 15.94
C THR A 141 -21.85 1.32 14.61
N LEU A 142 -20.79 0.55 14.68
CA LEU A 142 -20.12 0.02 13.49
C LEU A 142 -20.82 -1.22 12.95
N GLN A 143 -20.74 -1.40 11.63
CA GLN A 143 -21.23 -2.60 10.96
C GLN A 143 -20.07 -3.55 10.69
N PHE A 144 -20.31 -4.85 10.89
CA PHE A 144 -19.33 -5.89 10.54
C PHE A 144 -19.07 -5.94 9.04
N LYS A 145 -17.80 -6.07 8.68
CA LYS A 145 -17.31 -6.11 7.29
C LYS A 145 -16.51 -7.38 7.05
N GLU A 146 -16.97 -8.18 6.11
CA GLU A 146 -16.27 -9.39 5.68
C GLU A 146 -14.99 -9.07 4.92
N ILE A 147 -14.02 -10.00 4.93
CA ILE A 147 -12.80 -9.92 4.13
C ILE A 147 -13.15 -9.83 2.65
N ARG A 148 -12.52 -8.88 1.95
CA ARG A 148 -12.56 -8.83 0.50
C ARG A 148 -11.19 -8.53 -0.08
N THR A 149 -10.70 -9.42 -0.92
CA THR A 149 -9.46 -9.28 -1.68
C THR A 149 -9.79 -9.06 -3.17
N ALA A 150 -8.78 -8.68 -3.96
CA ALA A 150 -8.98 -8.47 -5.38
C ALA A 150 -9.38 -9.77 -6.10
N GLU A 151 -10.37 -9.69 -6.99
CA GLU A 151 -10.82 -10.79 -7.86
C GLU A 151 -10.57 -10.42 -9.34
N PRO A 152 -9.35 -10.65 -9.86
CA PRO A 152 -8.99 -10.24 -11.21
C PRO A 152 -9.77 -11.02 -12.27
N LYS A 153 -10.45 -10.30 -13.17
CA LYS A 153 -11.29 -10.86 -14.22
C LYS A 153 -10.62 -10.92 -15.59
N GLY A 154 -9.51 -10.18 -15.78
CA GLY A 154 -8.77 -10.14 -17.03
C GLY A 154 -7.99 -11.42 -17.32
N LYS A 155 -7.42 -11.52 -18.53
CA LYS A 155 -6.68 -12.67 -18.99
C LYS A 155 -5.21 -12.34 -19.22
N LEU A 156 -4.34 -13.31 -18.92
CA LEU A 156 -2.93 -13.24 -19.30
C LEU A 156 -2.74 -13.58 -20.78
N ASP A 157 -1.85 -12.87 -21.44
CA ASP A 157 -1.43 -13.16 -22.80
C ASP A 157 -0.68 -14.51 -22.89
N PRO A 158 -0.57 -15.11 -24.11
CA PRO A 158 0.07 -16.41 -24.28
C PRO A 158 1.55 -16.45 -23.86
N ILE A 159 2.29 -15.34 -24.01
CA ILE A 159 3.72 -15.25 -23.66
C ILE A 159 3.86 -15.31 -22.15
N SER A 160 3.10 -14.49 -21.42
CA SER A 160 3.08 -14.47 -19.95
C SER A 160 2.73 -15.84 -19.39
N ARG A 161 1.71 -16.52 -19.95
CA ARG A 161 1.35 -17.89 -19.56
C ARG A 161 2.49 -18.91 -19.81
N ALA A 162 3.23 -18.76 -20.91
CA ALA A 162 4.38 -19.62 -21.20
C ALA A 162 5.54 -19.39 -20.21
N ILE A 163 5.81 -18.12 -19.87
CA ILE A 163 6.80 -17.73 -18.85
C ILE A 163 6.45 -18.38 -17.51
N ILE A 164 5.23 -18.16 -17.02
CA ILE A 164 4.76 -18.73 -15.75
C ILE A 164 4.90 -20.25 -15.72
N ARG A 165 4.44 -20.94 -16.77
CA ARG A 165 4.60 -22.41 -16.86
C ARG A 165 6.05 -22.85 -16.80
N SER A 166 6.97 -22.10 -17.45
CA SER A 166 8.39 -22.38 -17.43
C SER A 166 8.98 -22.27 -16.02
N TYR A 167 8.67 -21.19 -15.29
CA TYR A 167 9.16 -20.98 -13.93
C TYR A 167 8.55 -21.97 -12.95
N ASN A 168 7.22 -22.19 -13.01
CA ASN A 168 6.55 -23.18 -12.16
C ASN A 168 7.10 -24.61 -12.32
N ARG A 169 7.53 -24.98 -13.55
CA ARG A 169 8.15 -26.29 -13.80
C ARG A 169 9.55 -26.41 -13.21
N LYS A 170 10.31 -25.32 -13.23
CA LYS A 170 11.71 -25.30 -12.72
C LYS A 170 11.79 -25.17 -11.22
N TRP A 171 10.71 -24.71 -10.60
CA TRP A 171 10.68 -24.47 -9.15
C TRP A 171 10.71 -25.79 -8.37
N ASN A 172 11.62 -25.88 -7.40
CA ASN A 172 11.86 -27.08 -6.58
C ASN A 172 10.79 -27.37 -5.52
N GLY A 173 9.88 -26.38 -5.27
CA GLY A 173 8.79 -26.51 -4.30
C GLY A 173 9.19 -26.24 -2.85
N HIS A 174 10.35 -25.58 -2.62
CA HIS A 174 10.75 -25.20 -1.26
C HIS A 174 9.67 -24.36 -0.58
N VAL A 175 9.33 -24.70 0.67
CA VAL A 175 8.33 -24.01 1.48
C VAL A 175 9.04 -23.16 2.52
N PHE A 176 8.67 -21.90 2.61
CA PHE A 176 9.18 -20.94 3.58
C PHE A 176 8.21 -20.78 4.75
N THR A 177 8.76 -20.37 5.88
CA THR A 177 8.07 -20.23 7.16
C THR A 177 8.30 -18.83 7.76
N PHE A 178 7.63 -18.46 8.84
CA PHE A 178 7.84 -17.16 9.48
C PHE A 178 9.26 -16.95 10.05
N PRO A 179 10.01 -17.96 10.53
CA PRO A 179 11.43 -17.82 10.80
C PRO A 179 12.27 -17.34 9.60
N ASP A 180 11.97 -17.79 8.38
CA ASP A 180 12.64 -17.32 7.15
C ASP A 180 12.31 -15.83 6.90
N MET A 181 11.10 -15.40 7.25
CA MET A 181 10.70 -13.99 7.18
C MET A 181 11.45 -13.14 8.20
N ASP A 182 11.69 -13.64 9.44
CA ASP A 182 12.52 -12.94 10.43
C ASP A 182 13.98 -12.77 9.94
N GLU A 183 14.52 -13.76 9.25
CA GLU A 183 15.85 -13.67 8.63
C GLU A 183 15.84 -12.64 7.49
N ALA A 184 14.81 -12.63 6.67
CA ALA A 184 14.64 -11.69 5.57
C ALA A 184 14.58 -10.23 6.07
N TYR A 185 13.85 -9.96 7.15
CA TYR A 185 13.84 -8.64 7.78
C TYR A 185 15.22 -8.21 8.26
N ARG A 186 15.95 -9.09 8.95
CA ARG A 186 17.32 -8.79 9.40
C ARG A 186 18.26 -8.53 8.22
N ALA A 187 18.21 -9.35 7.18
CA ALA A 187 19.06 -9.21 6.00
C ALA A 187 18.75 -7.91 5.25
N TYR A 188 17.48 -7.61 5.04
CA TYR A 188 17.02 -6.42 4.32
C TYR A 188 17.46 -5.13 5.00
N TRP A 189 17.18 -4.99 6.31
CA TRP A 189 17.42 -3.75 7.05
C TRP A 189 18.87 -3.54 7.50
N LYS A 190 19.75 -4.53 7.30
CA LYS A 190 21.18 -4.42 7.63
C LYS A 190 21.87 -3.27 6.90
N ASP A 191 21.60 -3.13 5.60
CA ASP A 191 22.31 -2.21 4.72
C ASP A 191 21.35 -1.24 4.02
N ARG A 192 20.16 -1.03 4.57
CA ARG A 192 19.12 -0.16 3.97
C ARG A 192 18.49 0.75 5.02
N LYS A 193 18.13 1.91 4.55
CA LYS A 193 17.32 2.89 5.32
C LYS A 193 16.35 3.61 4.41
N THR A 194 15.30 4.13 5.01
CA THR A 194 14.27 4.91 4.32
C THR A 194 14.23 6.34 4.84
N THR A 195 13.74 7.23 4.03
CA THR A 195 13.43 8.62 4.38
C THR A 195 12.09 8.98 3.80
N VAL A 196 11.33 9.81 4.50
CA VAL A 196 10.08 10.39 4.00
C VAL A 196 10.20 11.91 4.00
N GLU A 197 9.89 12.51 2.85
CA GLU A 197 9.73 13.95 2.67
C GLU A 197 8.25 14.23 2.47
N VAL A 198 7.72 15.24 3.14
CA VAL A 198 6.31 15.63 3.07
C VAL A 198 6.18 16.99 2.42
N GLU A 199 5.30 17.11 1.44
CA GLU A 199 4.92 18.36 0.78
C GLU A 199 3.42 18.56 0.90
N VAL A 200 2.99 19.73 1.33
CA VAL A 200 1.57 20.08 1.43
C VAL A 200 1.26 21.15 0.39
N LEU A 201 0.31 20.85 -0.47
CA LEU A 201 -0.30 21.83 -1.37
C LEU A 201 -1.57 22.35 -0.69
N GLU A 202 -1.59 23.63 -0.38
CA GLU A 202 -2.76 24.28 0.23
C GLU A 202 -3.97 24.26 -0.72
N GLU A 203 -5.15 24.56 -0.20
CA GLU A 203 -6.41 24.46 -0.92
C GLU A 203 -6.42 25.24 -2.23
N GLU A 204 -5.96 26.50 -2.21
CA GLU A 204 -5.92 27.37 -3.40
C GLU A 204 -4.99 26.80 -4.48
N GLU A 205 -3.82 26.31 -4.10
CA GLU A 205 -2.85 25.72 -5.02
C GLU A 205 -3.38 24.40 -5.59
N THR A 206 -3.94 23.55 -4.74
CA THR A 206 -4.59 22.29 -5.15
C THR A 206 -5.71 22.55 -6.16
N ALA A 207 -6.60 23.51 -5.87
CA ALA A 207 -7.71 23.89 -6.74
C ALA A 207 -7.21 24.42 -8.09
N LYS A 208 -6.21 25.32 -8.09
CA LYS A 208 -5.58 25.86 -9.30
C LYS A 208 -4.97 24.76 -10.18
N ILE A 209 -4.19 23.86 -9.60
CA ILE A 209 -3.58 22.75 -10.34
C ILE A 209 -4.66 21.85 -10.96
N ARG A 210 -5.70 21.52 -10.21
CA ARG A 210 -6.81 20.68 -10.71
C ARG A 210 -7.57 21.33 -11.84
N GLU A 211 -7.80 22.64 -11.76
CA GLU A 211 -8.49 23.38 -12.81
C GLU A 211 -7.63 23.44 -14.11
N GLU A 212 -6.34 23.70 -14.01
CA GLU A 212 -5.44 23.67 -15.16
C GLU A 212 -5.31 22.27 -15.77
N CYS A 213 -5.26 21.23 -14.94
CA CYS A 213 -5.32 19.85 -15.41
C CYS A 213 -6.61 19.57 -16.19
N ARG A 214 -7.76 19.99 -15.67
CA ARG A 214 -9.09 19.82 -16.32
C ARG A 214 -9.12 20.51 -17.68
N LYS A 215 -8.62 21.76 -17.78
CA LYS A 215 -8.52 22.50 -19.06
C LYS A 215 -7.66 21.77 -20.08
N ALA A 216 -6.59 21.11 -19.63
CA ALA A 216 -5.67 20.36 -20.50
C ALA A 216 -6.15 18.92 -20.80
N GLY A 217 -7.28 18.45 -20.24
CA GLY A 217 -7.75 17.08 -20.37
C GLY A 217 -6.89 16.05 -19.61
N ALA A 218 -6.30 16.45 -18.48
CA ALA A 218 -5.50 15.60 -17.60
C ALA A 218 -6.13 15.50 -16.21
N LYS A 219 -5.75 14.45 -15.45
CA LYS A 219 -6.04 14.31 -14.03
C LYS A 219 -4.79 14.65 -13.21
N PHE A 220 -4.98 14.89 -11.91
CA PHE A 220 -3.90 15.26 -11.00
C PHE A 220 -2.75 14.23 -10.99
N THR A 221 -3.03 12.93 -11.04
CA THR A 221 -2.00 11.87 -11.10
C THR A 221 -1.08 12.05 -12.32
N ALA A 222 -1.64 12.34 -13.50
CA ALA A 222 -0.84 12.56 -14.71
C ALA A 222 0.02 13.84 -14.62
N TYR A 223 -0.51 14.90 -14.01
CA TYR A 223 0.25 16.10 -13.69
C TYR A 223 1.41 15.80 -12.73
N LEU A 224 1.13 15.05 -11.66
CA LEU A 224 2.15 14.68 -10.70
C LEU A 224 3.29 13.87 -11.34
N ILE A 225 2.96 12.91 -12.22
CA ILE A 225 3.97 12.18 -13.00
C ILE A 225 4.80 13.16 -13.81
N ALA A 226 4.16 14.06 -14.60
CA ALA A 226 4.86 15.04 -15.40
C ALA A 226 5.79 15.94 -14.56
N ARG A 227 5.32 16.38 -13.39
CA ARG A 227 6.08 17.18 -12.43
C ARG A 227 7.31 16.46 -11.90
N LEU A 228 7.16 15.20 -11.52
CA LEU A 228 8.22 14.41 -10.90
C LEU A 228 9.32 13.99 -11.90
N ILE A 229 8.98 13.88 -13.19
CA ILE A 229 9.93 13.46 -14.23
C ILE A 229 10.45 14.60 -15.10
N LYS A 230 10.02 15.85 -14.89
CA LYS A 230 10.34 16.99 -15.78
C LYS A 230 11.85 17.23 -15.95
N ASP A 231 12.62 17.00 -14.87
CA ASP A 231 14.07 17.26 -14.84
C ASP A 231 14.88 15.97 -15.06
N THR A 232 14.23 14.84 -15.37
CA THR A 232 14.90 13.58 -15.63
C THR A 232 15.26 13.41 -17.11
N LYS A 233 16.36 12.71 -17.39
CA LYS A 233 16.78 12.41 -18.75
C LYS A 233 16.20 11.07 -19.23
N GLY A 234 15.78 11.03 -20.50
CA GLY A 234 15.32 9.81 -21.14
C GLY A 234 13.90 9.37 -20.72
N LYS A 235 13.57 8.12 -21.05
CA LYS A 235 12.28 7.52 -20.72
C LYS A 235 12.27 7.05 -19.28
N GLN A 236 11.22 7.43 -18.55
CA GLN A 236 10.96 7.00 -17.20
C GLN A 236 9.86 5.93 -17.18
N ASP A 237 10.06 4.86 -16.44
CA ASP A 237 9.05 3.82 -16.18
C ASP A 237 8.42 4.07 -14.82
N VAL A 238 7.21 4.61 -14.83
CA VAL A 238 6.48 5.01 -13.62
C VAL A 238 5.42 3.96 -13.30
N GLY A 239 5.57 3.32 -12.14
CA GLY A 239 4.57 2.42 -11.57
C GLY A 239 3.41 3.20 -10.95
N LEU A 240 2.21 2.64 -11.00
CA LEU A 240 1.03 3.19 -10.37
C LEU A 240 0.26 2.08 -9.66
N ALA A 241 -0.10 2.33 -8.41
CA ALA A 241 -1.15 1.57 -7.75
C ALA A 241 -2.51 2.06 -8.23
N ALA A 242 -3.43 1.14 -8.42
CA ALA A 242 -4.78 1.42 -8.86
C ALA A 242 -5.78 0.63 -8.01
N ASP A 243 -6.84 1.29 -7.58
CA ASP A 243 -7.93 0.66 -6.85
C ASP A 243 -8.70 -0.30 -7.76
N TYR A 244 -8.86 -1.53 -7.32
CA TYR A 244 -9.59 -2.59 -8.02
C TYR A 244 -10.94 -2.91 -7.36
N ARG A 245 -11.38 -2.07 -6.40
CA ARG A 245 -12.68 -2.20 -5.76
C ARG A 245 -13.81 -1.98 -6.75
N HIS A 246 -14.83 -2.79 -6.61
CA HIS A 246 -16.10 -2.65 -7.30
C HIS A 246 -17.20 -2.33 -6.28
N ASP A 247 -18.29 -1.72 -6.74
CA ASP A 247 -19.56 -1.55 -6.01
C ASP A 247 -19.49 -0.72 -4.70
N GLY A 248 -18.55 0.23 -4.61
CA GLY A 248 -18.45 1.08 -3.42
C GLY A 248 -18.07 0.32 -2.14
N ASN A 249 -17.50 -0.86 -2.27
CA ASN A 249 -17.08 -1.74 -1.20
C ASN A 249 -16.03 -1.05 -0.28
N ARG A 250 -16.31 -1.05 1.01
CA ARG A 250 -15.46 -0.46 2.07
C ARG A 250 -14.86 -1.52 3.01
N SER A 251 -14.92 -2.79 2.64
CA SER A 251 -14.29 -3.89 3.39
C SER A 251 -12.76 -3.77 3.34
N MET A 252 -12.12 -4.23 4.40
CA MET A 252 -10.67 -4.38 4.44
C MET A 252 -10.24 -5.62 3.65
N GLY A 253 -8.99 -5.61 3.25
CA GLY A 253 -8.29 -6.58 2.43
C GLY A 253 -7.62 -5.92 1.23
N ASN A 254 -6.61 -6.57 0.66
CA ASN A 254 -5.88 -6.01 -0.47
C ASN A 254 -6.71 -6.09 -1.76
N GLN A 255 -7.20 -4.95 -2.22
CA GLN A 255 -7.94 -4.80 -3.47
C GLN A 255 -7.21 -3.81 -4.41
N ALA A 256 -5.91 -3.59 -4.20
CA ALA A 256 -5.09 -2.81 -5.10
C ALA A 256 -4.52 -3.67 -6.22
N SER A 257 -4.37 -3.07 -7.39
CA SER A 257 -3.62 -3.61 -8.52
C SER A 257 -2.54 -2.64 -8.95
N GLY A 258 -1.65 -3.08 -9.83
CA GLY A 258 -0.54 -2.30 -10.35
C GLY A 258 -0.59 -2.14 -11.86
N THR A 259 -0.25 -0.95 -12.34
CA THR A 259 0.02 -0.68 -13.76
C THR A 259 1.26 0.20 -13.90
N SER A 260 1.69 0.50 -15.11
CA SER A 260 2.79 1.42 -15.32
C SER A 260 2.65 2.23 -16.61
N VAL A 261 3.31 3.38 -16.65
CA VAL A 261 3.42 4.19 -17.86
C VAL A 261 4.87 4.52 -18.14
N VAL A 262 5.30 4.30 -19.38
CA VAL A 262 6.62 4.74 -19.84
C VAL A 262 6.46 6.05 -20.60
N TYR A 263 7.13 7.10 -20.11
CA TYR A 263 7.06 8.45 -20.71
C TYR A 263 8.42 9.15 -20.65
N GLN A 264 8.71 9.92 -21.66
CA GLN A 264 9.83 10.87 -21.70
C GLN A 264 9.24 12.28 -21.71
N TYR A 265 9.64 13.10 -20.74
CA TYR A 265 9.18 14.48 -20.66
C TYR A 265 9.62 15.25 -21.91
N ASP A 266 8.67 15.96 -22.52
CA ASP A 266 8.90 16.80 -23.70
C ASP A 266 9.09 18.26 -23.24
N THR A 267 10.32 18.72 -23.25
CA THR A 267 10.69 20.07 -22.79
C THR A 267 10.15 21.20 -23.70
N SER A 268 9.70 20.87 -24.90
CA SER A 268 9.05 21.84 -25.82
C SER A 268 7.58 22.10 -25.44
N LYS A 269 7.02 21.33 -24.52
CA LYS A 269 5.61 21.40 -24.08
C LYS A 269 5.49 21.88 -22.64
N SER A 270 4.37 22.51 -22.32
CA SER A 270 4.04 22.85 -20.94
C SER A 270 3.87 21.56 -20.09
N ILE A 271 3.94 21.70 -18.77
CA ILE A 271 3.72 20.61 -17.84
C ILE A 271 2.32 19.98 -18.03
N TYR A 272 1.30 20.79 -18.30
CA TYR A 272 -0.08 20.33 -18.51
C TYR A 272 -0.26 19.60 -19.84
N MET A 273 0.48 20.00 -20.89
CA MET A 273 0.49 19.25 -22.16
C MET A 273 1.19 17.90 -22.02
N ASN A 274 2.28 17.82 -21.23
CA ASN A 274 2.90 16.55 -20.87
C ASN A 274 1.94 15.68 -20.05
N ALA A 275 1.26 16.28 -19.07
CA ALA A 275 0.24 15.58 -18.26
C ALA A 275 -0.89 15.01 -19.14
N ALA A 276 -1.40 15.76 -20.11
CA ALA A 276 -2.42 15.27 -21.03
C ALA A 276 -1.94 14.08 -21.88
N ALA A 277 -0.70 14.10 -22.33
CA ALA A 277 -0.10 13.00 -23.07
C ALA A 277 0.07 11.74 -22.19
N ILE A 278 0.45 11.91 -20.93
CA ILE A 278 0.52 10.84 -19.94
C ILE A 278 -0.88 10.28 -19.64
N GLN A 279 -1.88 11.17 -19.43
CA GLN A 279 -3.26 10.78 -19.17
C GLN A 279 -3.82 9.88 -20.27
N LYS A 280 -3.59 10.23 -21.55
CA LYS A 280 -4.02 9.40 -22.67
C LYS A 280 -3.45 7.98 -22.64
N LYS A 281 -2.21 7.82 -22.17
CA LYS A 281 -1.59 6.49 -22.01
C LYS A 281 -2.18 5.74 -20.81
N LEU A 282 -2.43 6.44 -19.70
CA LEU A 282 -3.06 5.86 -18.51
C LEU A 282 -4.48 5.40 -18.80
N ASP A 283 -5.29 6.23 -19.45
CA ASP A 283 -6.68 5.89 -19.80
C ASP A 283 -6.78 4.60 -20.61
N LYS A 284 -5.85 4.40 -21.54
CA LYS A 284 -5.80 3.15 -22.33
C LYS A 284 -5.57 1.92 -21.46
N LYS A 285 -4.74 2.05 -20.42
CA LYS A 285 -4.40 0.94 -19.51
C LYS A 285 -5.49 0.70 -18.46
N LEU A 286 -5.97 1.78 -17.84
CA LEU A 286 -6.99 1.72 -16.79
C LEU A 286 -8.37 1.25 -17.29
N LYS A 287 -8.66 1.44 -18.59
CA LYS A 287 -9.88 0.91 -19.24
C LYS A 287 -9.78 -0.54 -19.68
N SER A 288 -8.60 -1.13 -19.65
CA SER A 288 -8.37 -2.51 -20.05
C SER A 288 -8.36 -3.42 -18.83
N GLU A 289 -9.37 -4.27 -18.71
CA GLU A 289 -9.47 -5.27 -17.65
C GLU A 289 -8.22 -6.19 -17.63
N ASP A 290 -7.73 -6.61 -18.78
CA ASP A 290 -6.50 -7.41 -18.88
C ASP A 290 -5.28 -6.66 -18.34
N SER A 291 -5.18 -5.35 -18.60
CA SER A 291 -4.07 -4.53 -18.08
C SER A 291 -4.17 -4.31 -16.59
N MET A 292 -5.37 -4.10 -16.06
CA MET A 292 -5.62 -3.90 -14.64
C MET A 292 -5.44 -5.18 -13.83
N SER A 293 -5.80 -6.32 -14.40
CA SER A 293 -5.67 -7.64 -13.77
C SER A 293 -4.28 -8.27 -13.95
N TYR A 294 -3.42 -7.68 -14.80
CA TYR A 294 -2.20 -8.35 -15.27
C TYR A 294 -1.30 -8.84 -14.16
N ILE A 295 -0.90 -7.93 -13.25
CA ILE A 295 0.06 -8.29 -12.19
C ILE A 295 -0.57 -9.27 -11.19
N LEU A 296 -1.83 -9.08 -10.83
CA LEU A 296 -2.56 -9.98 -9.94
C LEU A 296 -2.63 -11.38 -10.51
N ASN A 297 -3.05 -11.51 -11.78
CA ASN A 297 -3.11 -12.79 -12.48
C ASN A 297 -1.73 -13.43 -12.68
N PHE A 298 -0.70 -12.61 -12.97
CA PHE A 298 0.66 -13.12 -13.14
C PHE A 298 1.16 -13.74 -11.83
N MET A 299 1.08 -12.99 -10.73
CA MET A 299 1.54 -13.43 -9.41
C MET A 299 0.67 -14.57 -8.86
N GLY A 300 -0.66 -14.47 -8.96
CA GLY A 300 -1.58 -15.50 -8.48
C GLY A 300 -1.56 -16.82 -9.28
N THR A 301 -0.95 -16.83 -10.49
CA THR A 301 -0.78 -18.07 -11.29
C THR A 301 0.58 -18.74 -11.06
N LEU A 302 1.55 -18.04 -10.48
CA LEU A 302 2.79 -18.64 -10.02
C LEU A 302 2.53 -19.60 -8.85
N LYS A 303 3.41 -20.58 -8.66
CA LYS A 303 3.39 -21.38 -7.43
C LYS A 303 3.60 -20.45 -6.22
N PRO A 304 2.77 -20.52 -5.17
CA PRO A 304 2.84 -19.60 -4.03
C PRO A 304 4.25 -19.51 -3.42
N THR A 305 4.90 -20.65 -3.20
CA THR A 305 6.25 -20.69 -2.62
C THR A 305 7.35 -20.13 -3.54
N LEU A 306 7.11 -20.06 -4.87
CA LEU A 306 8.01 -19.36 -5.79
C LEU A 306 7.85 -17.84 -5.67
N VAL A 307 6.65 -17.35 -5.39
CA VAL A 307 6.40 -15.92 -5.10
C VAL A 307 7.16 -15.53 -3.83
N ASP A 308 7.10 -16.36 -2.78
CA ASP A 308 7.85 -16.16 -1.55
C ASP A 308 9.36 -16.11 -1.81
N ALA A 309 9.88 -17.07 -2.58
CA ALA A 309 11.30 -17.11 -2.95
C ALA A 309 11.79 -15.84 -3.67
N VAL A 310 10.94 -15.23 -4.49
CA VAL A 310 11.27 -13.96 -5.19
C VAL A 310 11.40 -12.81 -4.20
N ASN A 311 10.53 -12.72 -3.20
CA ASN A 311 10.60 -11.71 -2.15
C ASN A 311 11.84 -11.91 -1.27
N LEU A 312 12.14 -13.15 -0.89
CA LEU A 312 13.32 -13.49 -0.09
C LEU A 312 14.65 -13.28 -0.86
N GLU A 313 14.64 -13.48 -2.19
CA GLU A 313 15.74 -13.10 -3.07
C GLU A 313 16.00 -11.58 -3.02
N HIS A 314 14.94 -10.78 -3.09
CA HIS A 314 15.05 -9.32 -2.97
C HIS A 314 15.56 -8.89 -1.60
N ALA A 315 15.11 -9.56 -0.54
CA ALA A 315 15.57 -9.29 0.82
C ALA A 315 17.03 -9.72 1.08
N GLY A 316 17.57 -10.60 0.25
CA GLY A 316 18.92 -11.16 0.42
C GLY A 316 18.99 -12.33 1.40
N ALA A 317 17.85 -12.96 1.70
CA ALA A 317 17.75 -14.09 2.63
C ALA A 317 17.73 -15.46 1.94
N TYR A 318 17.37 -15.50 0.67
CA TYR A 318 17.33 -16.74 -0.12
C TYR A 318 17.70 -16.46 -1.57
N SER A 319 18.38 -17.39 -2.23
CA SER A 319 18.67 -17.31 -3.67
C SER A 319 18.80 -18.70 -4.29
N ASP A 320 18.12 -18.90 -5.42
CA ASP A 320 18.41 -19.96 -6.36
C ASP A 320 18.31 -19.46 -7.80
N LYS A 321 18.68 -20.31 -8.78
CA LYS A 321 18.67 -19.93 -10.20
C LYS A 321 17.27 -19.53 -10.69
N THR A 322 16.21 -20.11 -10.13
CA THR A 322 14.81 -19.88 -10.56
C THR A 322 14.28 -18.60 -9.95
N SER A 323 14.44 -18.41 -8.63
CA SER A 323 14.02 -17.20 -7.91
C SER A 323 14.78 -15.98 -8.41
N ALA A 324 16.10 -16.05 -8.54
CA ALA A 324 16.93 -14.96 -9.04
C ALA A 324 16.56 -14.54 -10.48
N GLY A 325 16.31 -15.51 -11.36
CA GLY A 325 15.86 -15.23 -12.72
C GLY A 325 14.49 -14.56 -12.77
N LEU A 326 13.54 -15.00 -11.94
CA LEU A 326 12.20 -14.42 -11.86
C LEU A 326 12.22 -13.04 -11.19
N ALA A 327 12.95 -12.86 -10.11
CA ALA A 327 13.12 -11.58 -9.43
C ALA A 327 13.68 -10.51 -10.38
N LYS A 328 14.67 -10.87 -11.20
CA LYS A 328 15.21 -9.98 -12.24
C LYS A 328 14.19 -9.65 -13.32
N LEU A 329 13.39 -10.63 -13.76
CA LEU A 329 12.32 -10.42 -14.75
C LEU A 329 11.24 -9.46 -14.24
N LEU A 330 10.86 -9.58 -12.96
CA LEU A 330 9.85 -8.75 -12.32
C LEU A 330 10.38 -7.36 -11.90
N GLY A 331 11.69 -7.12 -11.98
CA GLY A 331 12.32 -5.88 -11.56
C GLY A 331 12.50 -5.76 -10.03
N PHE A 332 12.43 -6.87 -9.30
CA PHE A 332 12.70 -6.92 -7.85
C PHE A 332 14.21 -6.82 -7.58
N THR A 333 15.02 -7.32 -8.51
CA THR A 333 16.47 -7.15 -8.53
C THR A 333 16.91 -6.57 -9.88
N GLY A 334 18.05 -5.90 -9.91
CA GLY A 334 18.57 -5.25 -11.12
C GLY A 334 17.86 -3.93 -11.44
N LYS A 335 17.20 -3.82 -12.60
CA LYS A 335 16.51 -2.59 -12.99
C LYS A 335 15.09 -2.53 -12.37
N THR A 336 14.97 -1.76 -11.32
CA THR A 336 13.70 -1.44 -10.66
C THR A 336 12.92 -0.36 -11.42
N LYS A 337 11.69 -0.03 -10.98
CA LYS A 337 10.95 1.14 -11.45
C LYS A 337 11.69 2.43 -11.09
N ASP A 338 11.66 3.41 -11.98
CA ASP A 338 12.28 4.72 -11.74
C ASP A 338 11.52 5.49 -10.66
N LEU A 339 10.19 5.32 -10.63
CA LEU A 339 9.26 5.95 -9.70
C LEU A 339 8.01 5.09 -9.56
N SER A 340 7.43 5.04 -8.37
CA SER A 340 6.09 4.47 -8.13
C SER A 340 5.20 5.51 -7.47
N ILE A 341 3.93 5.57 -7.87
CA ILE A 341 2.95 6.51 -7.31
C ILE A 341 1.72 5.73 -6.82
N THR A 342 1.33 6.00 -5.60
CA THR A 342 0.09 5.54 -5.02
C THR A 342 -0.75 6.75 -4.63
N ASN A 343 -1.84 7.00 -5.37
CA ASN A 343 -2.68 8.17 -5.19
C ASN A 343 -4.09 7.74 -4.76
N LEU A 344 -4.41 7.97 -3.50
CA LEU A 344 -5.72 7.70 -2.92
C LEU A 344 -6.78 8.74 -3.35
N THR A 345 -6.38 9.73 -4.15
CA THR A 345 -7.24 10.80 -4.67
C THR A 345 -7.77 11.73 -3.56
N VAL A 346 -9.06 12.07 -3.61
CA VAL A 346 -9.74 12.75 -2.50
C VAL A 346 -10.19 11.68 -1.52
N ALA A 347 -9.91 11.89 -0.25
CA ALA A 347 -10.40 11.02 0.82
C ALA A 347 -11.93 10.94 0.76
N ASP A 348 -12.44 9.76 0.54
CA ASP A 348 -13.87 9.48 0.39
C ASP A 348 -14.51 9.10 1.73
N ILE A 349 -14.07 9.75 2.81
CA ILE A 349 -14.58 9.60 4.18
C ILE A 349 -15.10 10.95 4.68
N PRO A 350 -16.05 10.98 5.64
CA PRO A 350 -16.49 12.21 6.29
C PRO A 350 -15.31 12.94 6.96
N VAL A 351 -15.47 14.23 7.16
CA VAL A 351 -14.52 15.05 7.91
C VAL A 351 -15.01 15.41 9.31
N VAL A 352 -16.26 15.12 9.64
CA VAL A 352 -16.86 15.36 10.97
C VAL A 352 -17.48 14.07 11.49
N TYR A 353 -17.16 13.74 12.74
CA TYR A 353 -17.59 12.53 13.45
C TYR A 353 -18.00 12.91 14.87
N GLY A 354 -19.28 13.20 15.09
CA GLY A 354 -19.75 13.74 16.37
C GLY A 354 -19.04 15.06 16.72
N SER A 355 -18.29 15.07 17.82
CA SER A 355 -17.47 16.22 18.27
C SER A 355 -16.09 16.27 17.63
N PHE A 356 -15.71 15.27 16.83
CA PHE A 356 -14.38 15.17 16.21
C PHE A 356 -14.38 15.71 14.80
N LYS A 357 -13.30 16.41 14.43
CA LYS A 357 -13.09 16.94 13.09
C LYS A 357 -11.74 16.54 12.55
N LEU A 358 -11.73 15.83 11.44
CA LEU A 358 -10.54 15.47 10.69
C LEU A 358 -10.03 16.71 9.93
N GLU A 359 -8.79 17.12 10.19
CA GLU A 359 -8.19 18.33 9.59
C GLU A 359 -7.25 17.97 8.43
N ARG A 360 -6.45 16.92 8.58
CA ARG A 360 -5.43 16.53 7.61
C ARG A 360 -5.22 15.02 7.63
N ILE A 361 -4.84 14.49 6.47
CA ILE A 361 -4.36 13.12 6.31
C ILE A 361 -3.03 13.18 5.57
N GLU A 362 -2.06 12.41 6.06
CA GLU A 362 -0.82 12.12 5.37
C GLU A 362 -0.75 10.63 5.05
N PHE A 363 -0.42 10.28 3.82
CA PHE A 363 -0.36 8.88 3.37
C PHE A 363 1.03 8.54 2.87
N THR A 364 1.69 7.57 3.50
CA THR A 364 3.00 7.04 3.10
C THR A 364 2.83 5.62 2.57
N GLY A 365 3.04 5.45 1.27
CA GLY A 365 3.04 4.13 0.64
C GLY A 365 4.32 3.35 0.94
N PRO A 366 4.30 2.00 0.90
CA PRO A 366 5.46 1.16 1.15
C PRO A 366 6.50 1.29 0.03
N VAL A 367 7.78 1.20 0.38
CA VAL A 367 8.86 1.07 -0.63
C VAL A 367 8.94 -0.38 -1.06
N VAL A 368 8.09 -0.74 -2.00
CA VAL A 368 7.93 -2.10 -2.51
C VAL A 368 9.21 -2.65 -3.15
N SER A 369 9.31 -3.98 -3.26
CA SER A 369 10.49 -4.68 -3.78
C SER A 369 10.96 -4.21 -5.15
N TYR A 370 10.05 -3.84 -6.05
CA TYR A 370 10.37 -3.39 -7.42
C TYR A 370 10.58 -1.88 -7.55
N GLY A 371 10.67 -1.12 -6.43
CA GLY A 371 10.85 0.33 -6.43
C GLY A 371 11.79 0.81 -5.34
N LYS A 372 12.39 1.99 -5.55
CA LYS A 372 13.23 2.69 -4.55
C LYS A 372 12.63 4.04 -4.14
N ASN A 373 11.69 4.55 -4.93
CA ASN A 373 11.01 5.82 -4.72
C ASN A 373 9.52 5.58 -4.84
N VAL A 374 8.78 5.81 -3.78
CA VAL A 374 7.32 5.74 -3.77
C VAL A 374 6.76 7.08 -3.36
N VAL A 375 5.81 7.58 -4.14
CA VAL A 375 5.10 8.82 -3.85
C VAL A 375 3.68 8.50 -3.45
N GLY A 376 3.36 8.75 -2.18
CA GLY A 376 2.01 8.68 -1.63
C GLY A 376 1.29 10.00 -1.82
N VAL A 377 0.00 9.95 -2.14
CA VAL A 377 -0.81 11.17 -2.33
C VAL A 377 -2.20 10.97 -1.78
N ILE A 378 -2.67 11.94 -1.03
CA ILE A 378 -4.05 12.02 -0.57
C ILE A 378 -4.50 13.49 -0.49
N THR A 379 -5.77 13.74 -0.75
CA THR A 379 -6.37 15.07 -0.58
C THR A 379 -7.48 14.99 0.47
N CYS A 380 -7.40 15.85 1.47
CA CYS A 380 -8.40 16.01 2.52
C CYS A 380 -8.66 17.51 2.73
N ASN A 381 -9.91 17.91 2.91
CA ASN A 381 -10.29 19.32 3.12
C ASN A 381 -9.69 20.29 2.08
N GLY A 382 -9.66 19.90 0.80
CA GLY A 382 -9.09 20.71 -0.28
C GLY A 382 -7.56 20.70 -0.35
N LYS A 383 -6.84 20.34 0.72
CA LYS A 383 -5.38 20.26 0.78
C LYS A 383 -4.88 18.92 0.25
N THR A 384 -3.84 18.93 -0.58
CA THR A 384 -3.20 17.71 -1.06
C THR A 384 -1.86 17.51 -0.37
N VAL A 385 -1.70 16.36 0.29
CA VAL A 385 -0.44 15.95 0.90
C VAL A 385 0.25 14.95 -0.04
N ILE A 386 1.52 15.20 -0.30
CA ILE A 386 2.40 14.39 -1.15
C ILE A 386 3.56 13.93 -0.28
N THR A 387 3.71 12.63 -0.08
CA THR A 387 4.86 12.04 0.60
C THR A 387 5.81 11.45 -0.42
N ARG A 388 7.11 11.51 -0.16
CA ARG A 388 8.14 10.87 -0.96
C ARG A 388 8.93 9.92 -0.08
N HIS A 389 8.58 8.66 -0.14
CA HIS A 389 9.24 7.60 0.59
C HIS A 389 10.36 7.00 -0.27
N ARG A 390 11.59 7.11 0.19
CA ARG A 390 12.78 6.68 -0.55
C ARG A 390 13.59 5.69 0.25
N ARG A 391 14.06 4.64 -0.41
CA ARG A 391 15.06 3.73 0.10
C ARG A 391 16.44 4.13 -0.39
N THR A 392 17.39 4.15 0.52
CA THR A 392 18.82 4.26 0.22
C THR A 392 19.51 2.99 0.68
N ASP A 393 20.40 2.46 -0.19
CA ASP A 393 21.28 1.38 0.16
C ASP A 393 22.53 2.03 0.81
N CYS A 394 22.98 1.54 1.98
CA CYS A 394 24.10 2.10 2.76
C CYS A 394 25.44 1.64 2.25
#